data_6c4b3d6effa2373453300842e1a51d29
#
_entry.id   6c4b3d6effa2373453300842e1a51d29
#
_cell.length_a   1.000
_cell.length_b   1.000
_cell.length_c   1.000
_cell.angle_alpha   90.00
_cell.angle_beta   90.00
_cell.angle_gamma   90.00
#
_symmetry.space_group_name_H-M   'P 1'
#
loop_
_entity.id
_entity.type
_entity.pdbx_description
1 polymer ?
#
loop_
_entity_poly.entity_id
_entity_poly.type
_entity_poly.pdbx_seq_one_letter_code
_entity_poly.pdbx_strand_id
1 'polypeptide(L)'
;MTKNIGVKDIGKIFVTHLHADHVSGLLGVILQKEMGARPHTSTSTSTSNSSAKAQDQRHQHQQREQEESQVLEIYGPVGIFNFIAMNVSLTSSKIRNMELIIHELVRKSDQHTHTTTTKNVQKKIYPELARLGITRKTIQQGDDGVWTIQSGDKMKKDDVQGRNAHSRISIKAAEVQHVPNVQTLGYVLEETHPPARIDVEKAKLLGIAPGPKYRALKNGFNVMSDDGEREVLAIDVIVKGRGEKKARKLAVLGDASRVPQPMRRLCRNADLLIYEATLEEGSEHVSRQRGHSTARMAGKFALEVNAKILAMNHISGRHDGQDSINSMVKSAEEGNKGMSDIVVAHDFMMVQIPYPR
;
A
#
# COMPACT_ATOMS: atom_id res chain seq x y z
N MET A 1 7.82 15.21 18.27
CA MET A 1 8.60 13.98 18.52
C MET A 1 8.37 13.04 17.36
N THR A 2 9.38 12.82 16.53
CA THR A 2 9.34 11.87 15.42
C THR A 2 9.50 10.47 15.98
N LYS A 3 8.48 9.63 15.88
CA LYS A 3 8.61 8.21 16.18
C LYS A 3 9.53 7.60 15.11
N ASN A 4 10.71 7.16 15.50
CA ASN A 4 11.55 6.35 14.63
C ASN A 4 10.81 5.05 14.34
N ILE A 5 10.46 4.81 13.07
CA ILE A 5 9.87 3.55 12.63
C ILE A 5 10.99 2.51 12.65
N GLY A 6 10.88 1.53 13.53
CA GLY A 6 11.80 0.39 13.55
C GLY A 6 11.45 -0.66 12.51
N VAL A 7 12.40 -1.47 12.07
CA VAL A 7 12.15 -2.58 11.13
C VAL A 7 11.07 -3.55 11.64
N LYS A 8 10.98 -3.74 12.96
CA LYS A 8 9.94 -4.54 13.61
C LYS A 8 8.51 -4.04 13.30
N ASP A 9 8.34 -2.74 13.06
CA ASP A 9 7.03 -2.12 12.84
C ASP A 9 6.58 -2.20 11.35
N ILE A 10 7.45 -2.70 10.46
CA ILE A 10 7.15 -2.86 9.03
C ILE A 10 6.30 -4.12 8.85
N GLY A 11 5.03 -3.97 8.48
CA GLY A 11 4.13 -5.09 8.14
C GLY A 11 4.04 -5.38 6.65
N LYS A 12 4.24 -4.36 5.80
CA LYS A 12 4.11 -4.49 4.34
C LYS A 12 5.21 -3.73 3.61
N ILE A 13 5.72 -4.34 2.52
CA ILE A 13 6.70 -3.75 1.61
C ILE A 13 6.15 -3.84 0.19
N PHE A 14 6.24 -2.73 -0.55
CA PHE A 14 5.81 -2.64 -1.95
C PHE A 14 7.03 -2.37 -2.83
N VAL A 15 7.36 -3.33 -3.69
CA VAL A 15 8.52 -3.28 -4.57
C VAL A 15 8.06 -2.86 -5.96
N THR A 16 8.65 -1.80 -6.49
CA THR A 16 8.28 -1.28 -7.80
C THR A 16 8.80 -2.14 -8.94
N HIS A 17 10.07 -2.55 -8.90
CA HIS A 17 10.71 -3.40 -9.89
C HIS A 17 11.97 -4.08 -9.34
N LEU A 18 12.61 -4.95 -10.12
CA LEU A 18 13.69 -5.83 -9.63
C LEU A 18 15.10 -5.36 -10.01
N HIS A 19 15.33 -4.07 -10.30
CA HIS A 19 16.70 -3.57 -10.41
C HIS A 19 17.39 -3.60 -9.05
N ALA A 20 18.71 -3.76 -9.08
CA ALA A 20 19.51 -4.01 -7.87
C ALA A 20 19.39 -2.90 -6.82
N ASP A 21 19.38 -1.66 -7.22
CA ASP A 21 19.22 -0.48 -6.36
C ASP A 21 17.84 -0.39 -5.67
N HIS A 22 16.84 -1.13 -6.17
CA HIS A 22 15.52 -1.21 -5.56
C HIS A 22 15.30 -2.44 -4.67
N VAL A 23 16.12 -3.51 -4.81
CA VAL A 23 15.86 -4.77 -4.10
C VAL A 23 17.05 -5.29 -3.28
N SER A 24 18.29 -4.80 -3.48
CA SER A 24 19.48 -5.36 -2.80
C SER A 24 19.41 -5.28 -1.29
N GLY A 25 18.76 -4.26 -0.74
CA GLY A 25 18.59 -4.10 0.72
C GLY A 25 17.49 -4.99 1.33
N LEU A 26 16.65 -5.61 0.49
CA LEU A 26 15.43 -6.28 0.96
C LEU A 26 15.71 -7.47 1.87
N LEU A 27 16.74 -8.29 1.54
CA LEU A 27 17.14 -9.41 2.40
C LEU A 27 17.55 -8.95 3.80
N GLY A 28 18.29 -7.86 3.90
CA GLY A 28 18.71 -7.29 5.20
C GLY A 28 17.50 -6.90 6.07
N VAL A 29 16.49 -6.26 5.47
CA VAL A 29 15.24 -5.90 6.17
C VAL A 29 14.47 -7.15 6.63
N ILE A 30 14.36 -8.16 5.77
CA ILE A 30 13.70 -9.43 6.10
C ILE A 30 14.39 -10.12 7.28
N LEU A 31 15.71 -10.27 7.23
CA LEU A 31 16.48 -10.95 8.27
C LEU A 31 16.49 -10.16 9.58
N GLN A 32 16.57 -8.84 9.53
CA GLN A 32 16.50 -8.01 10.73
C GLN A 32 15.12 -8.12 11.41
N LYS A 33 14.03 -8.19 10.63
CA LYS A 33 12.70 -8.42 11.19
C LYS A 33 12.58 -9.82 11.78
N GLU A 34 13.05 -10.86 11.08
CA GLU A 34 13.09 -12.25 11.58
C GLU A 34 13.81 -12.37 12.94
N MET A 35 14.98 -11.73 13.06
CA MET A 35 15.74 -11.72 14.32
C MET A 35 15.03 -10.96 15.44
N GLY A 36 14.26 -9.94 15.12
CA GLY A 36 13.47 -9.16 16.08
C GLY A 36 12.15 -9.80 16.49
N ALA A 37 11.68 -10.82 15.77
CA ALA A 37 10.47 -11.56 16.08
C ALA A 37 10.74 -12.51 17.26
N ARG A 38 9.74 -12.67 18.16
CA ARG A 38 9.85 -13.61 19.27
C ARG A 38 9.57 -15.04 18.78
N PRO A 39 10.28 -16.06 19.29
CA PRO A 39 9.98 -17.45 18.99
C PRO A 39 8.52 -17.79 19.35
N HIS A 40 7.84 -18.54 18.50
CA HIS A 40 6.55 -19.13 18.83
C HIS A 40 6.71 -20.12 20.00
N THR A 41 6.46 -19.68 21.23
CA THR A 41 6.37 -20.58 22.37
C THR A 41 4.94 -21.13 22.42
N SER A 42 4.76 -22.33 21.92
CA SER A 42 3.57 -23.15 22.17
C SER A 42 3.62 -23.67 23.61
N THR A 43 3.25 -22.88 24.61
CA THR A 43 3.00 -23.34 25.96
C THR A 43 1.64 -22.82 26.41
N SER A 44 0.64 -23.64 26.16
CA SER A 44 -0.64 -23.58 26.88
C SER A 44 -0.43 -24.17 28.30
N THR A 45 -0.19 -23.31 29.28
CA THR A 45 -0.42 -23.65 30.67
C THR A 45 -1.60 -22.87 31.17
N SER A 46 -2.74 -23.55 31.24
CA SER A 46 -3.96 -23.08 31.89
C SER A 46 -3.74 -23.04 33.40
N THR A 47 -3.69 -21.86 33.99
CA THR A 47 -3.98 -21.67 35.40
C THR A 47 -5.07 -20.62 35.54
N SER A 48 -6.21 -21.11 36.00
CA SER A 48 -7.39 -20.32 36.35
C SER A 48 -7.13 -19.45 37.58
N ASN A 49 -7.33 -18.14 37.49
CA ASN A 49 -7.69 -17.32 38.63
C ASN A 49 -8.56 -16.13 38.20
N SER A 50 -9.66 -16.00 38.90
CA SER A 50 -10.77 -15.08 38.67
C SER A 50 -10.52 -13.74 39.32
N SER A 51 -9.98 -12.76 38.57
CA SER A 51 -10.11 -11.33 38.89
C SER A 51 -9.60 -10.41 37.74
N ALA A 52 -9.94 -10.70 36.48
CA ALA A 52 -9.12 -10.27 35.36
C ALA A 52 -9.87 -9.75 34.11
N LYS A 53 -11.13 -9.32 34.15
CA LYS A 53 -11.78 -8.88 32.88
C LYS A 53 -11.15 -7.65 32.24
N ALA A 54 -10.55 -6.73 32.99
CA ALA A 54 -9.90 -5.54 32.43
C ALA A 54 -8.40 -5.76 32.09
N GLN A 55 -7.73 -6.66 32.82
CA GLN A 55 -6.36 -7.08 32.51
C GLN A 55 -6.34 -8.02 31.32
N ASP A 56 -7.34 -8.87 31.17
CA ASP A 56 -7.48 -9.83 30.07
C ASP A 56 -7.67 -9.12 28.73
N GLN A 57 -8.42 -8.02 28.66
CA GLN A 57 -8.57 -7.22 27.45
C GLN A 57 -7.28 -6.52 27.04
N ARG A 58 -6.46 -6.04 27.98
CA ARG A 58 -5.14 -5.43 27.67
C ARG A 58 -4.13 -6.49 27.24
N HIS A 59 -4.15 -7.67 27.85
CA HIS A 59 -3.29 -8.78 27.46
C HIS A 59 -3.67 -9.33 26.09
N GLN A 60 -4.96 -9.45 25.77
CA GLN A 60 -5.43 -9.87 24.45
C GLN A 60 -5.10 -8.82 23.37
N HIS A 61 -5.14 -7.53 23.69
CA HIS A 61 -4.74 -6.47 22.75
C HIS A 61 -3.23 -6.50 22.50
N GLN A 62 -2.44 -6.66 23.55
CA GLN A 62 -0.98 -6.79 23.44
C GLN A 62 -0.55 -8.08 22.74
N GLN A 63 -1.24 -9.19 22.94
CA GLN A 63 -1.01 -10.44 22.22
C GLN A 63 -1.37 -10.30 20.73
N ARG A 64 -2.48 -9.64 20.39
CA ARG A 64 -2.86 -9.35 18.99
C ARG A 64 -1.87 -8.44 18.28
N GLU A 65 -1.42 -7.36 18.92
CA GLU A 65 -0.37 -6.51 18.37
C GLU A 65 0.97 -7.25 18.20
N GLN A 66 1.27 -8.23 19.07
CA GLN A 66 2.44 -9.09 18.98
C GLN A 66 2.31 -10.15 17.87
N GLU A 67 1.12 -10.68 17.61
CA GLU A 67 0.86 -11.60 16.50
C GLU A 67 0.89 -10.88 15.15
N GLU A 68 0.34 -9.67 15.04
CA GLU A 68 0.42 -8.85 13.84
C GLU A 68 1.86 -8.41 13.51
N SER A 69 2.71 -8.24 14.51
CA SER A 69 4.12 -7.91 14.31
C SER A 69 4.96 -9.06 13.74
N GLN A 70 4.42 -10.27 13.70
CA GLN A 70 5.11 -11.47 13.22
C GLN A 70 4.84 -11.78 11.73
N VAL A 71 4.02 -10.98 11.06
CA VAL A 71 3.77 -11.15 9.62
C VAL A 71 4.49 -10.07 8.82
N LEU A 72 5.17 -10.47 7.74
CA LEU A 72 5.70 -9.57 6.72
C LEU A 72 5.13 -9.95 5.36
N GLU A 73 4.40 -9.03 4.77
CA GLU A 73 3.87 -9.19 3.42
C GLU A 73 4.69 -8.33 2.44
N ILE A 74 5.17 -8.95 1.35
CA ILE A 74 5.92 -8.26 0.30
C ILE A 74 5.13 -8.37 -1.00
N TYR A 75 4.87 -7.22 -1.62
CA TYR A 75 4.15 -7.11 -2.88
C TYR A 75 5.10 -6.61 -3.95
N GLY A 76 5.10 -7.23 -5.14
CA GLY A 76 5.99 -6.80 -6.20
C GLY A 76 5.74 -7.50 -7.53
N PRO A 77 6.60 -7.22 -8.52
CA PRO A 77 6.49 -7.80 -9.84
C PRO A 77 6.79 -9.31 -9.83
N VAL A 78 6.40 -9.98 -10.89
CA VAL A 78 6.74 -11.39 -11.12
C VAL A 78 8.26 -11.59 -11.05
N GLY A 79 8.70 -12.60 -10.31
CA GLY A 79 10.12 -12.91 -10.06
C GLY A 79 10.61 -12.51 -8.67
N ILE A 80 9.89 -11.65 -7.93
CA ILE A 80 10.31 -11.25 -6.58
C ILE A 80 10.37 -12.42 -5.60
N PHE A 81 9.46 -13.39 -5.74
CA PHE A 81 9.52 -14.61 -4.95
C PHE A 81 10.83 -15.37 -5.17
N ASN A 82 11.20 -15.58 -6.44
CA ASN A 82 12.43 -16.28 -6.78
C ASN A 82 13.67 -15.53 -6.29
N PHE A 83 13.68 -14.20 -6.41
CA PHE A 83 14.76 -13.35 -5.90
C PHE A 83 14.96 -13.54 -4.39
N ILE A 84 13.89 -13.42 -3.60
CA ILE A 84 13.96 -13.53 -2.14
C ILE A 84 14.32 -14.97 -1.73
N ALA A 85 13.62 -15.96 -2.27
CA ALA A 85 13.82 -17.38 -1.93
C ALA A 85 15.24 -17.85 -2.25
N MET A 86 15.80 -17.42 -3.38
CA MET A 86 17.18 -17.75 -3.75
C MET A 86 18.18 -17.08 -2.80
N ASN A 87 18.00 -15.80 -2.45
CA ASN A 87 18.88 -15.10 -1.52
C ASN A 87 18.83 -15.74 -0.12
N VAL A 88 17.63 -16.07 0.39
CA VAL A 88 17.48 -16.78 1.68
C VAL A 88 18.16 -18.15 1.64
N SER A 89 18.02 -18.91 0.55
CA SER A 89 18.65 -20.22 0.39
C SER A 89 20.16 -20.12 0.30
N LEU A 90 20.72 -19.26 -0.54
CA LEU A 90 22.16 -19.08 -0.74
C LEU A 90 22.87 -18.60 0.50
N THR A 91 22.22 -17.78 1.34
CA THR A 91 22.77 -17.31 2.60
C THR A 91 22.53 -18.29 3.75
N SER A 92 21.95 -19.45 3.49
CA SER A 92 21.57 -20.45 4.52
C SER A 92 20.71 -19.85 5.64
N SER A 93 19.99 -18.77 5.34
CA SER A 93 19.09 -18.11 6.27
C SER A 93 17.82 -18.93 6.48
N LYS A 94 17.15 -18.73 7.61
CA LYS A 94 15.91 -19.43 7.94
C LYS A 94 14.89 -18.42 8.43
N ILE A 95 13.67 -18.53 7.94
CA ILE A 95 12.52 -17.75 8.38
C ILE A 95 11.65 -18.67 9.25
N ARG A 96 11.61 -18.45 10.56
CA ARG A 96 10.97 -19.32 11.55
C ARG A 96 10.13 -18.58 12.57
N ASN A 97 10.49 -17.35 12.88
CA ASN A 97 9.86 -16.57 13.94
C ASN A 97 8.80 -15.62 13.40
N MET A 98 8.69 -15.48 12.06
CA MET A 98 7.66 -14.70 11.40
C MET A 98 7.07 -15.44 10.20
N GLU A 99 5.86 -15.08 9.80
CA GLU A 99 5.27 -15.49 8.53
C GLU A 99 5.70 -14.51 7.43
N LEU A 100 6.43 -15.01 6.42
CA LEU A 100 6.81 -14.22 5.25
C LEU A 100 5.93 -14.60 4.07
N ILE A 101 5.11 -13.65 3.61
CA ILE A 101 4.18 -13.84 2.49
C ILE A 101 4.61 -12.93 1.33
N ILE A 102 4.84 -13.53 0.17
CA ILE A 102 5.23 -12.81 -1.04
C ILE A 102 4.10 -12.86 -2.05
N HIS A 103 3.60 -11.69 -2.43
CA HIS A 103 2.54 -11.51 -3.41
C HIS A 103 3.12 -11.01 -4.73
N GLU A 104 3.06 -11.83 -5.77
CA GLU A 104 3.45 -11.43 -7.12
C GLU A 104 2.25 -10.87 -7.88
N LEU A 105 2.41 -9.71 -8.47
CA LEU A 105 1.40 -9.03 -9.29
C LEU A 105 1.53 -9.52 -10.73
N VAL A 106 0.64 -10.43 -11.14
CA VAL A 106 0.68 -11.12 -12.43
C VAL A 106 -0.18 -10.40 -13.44
N ARG A 107 0.38 -10.10 -14.64
CA ARG A 107 -0.38 -9.52 -15.76
C ARG A 107 -1.44 -10.48 -16.26
N LYS A 108 -2.51 -9.93 -16.77
CA LYS A 108 -3.56 -10.73 -17.41
C LYS A 108 -3.01 -11.50 -18.64
N SER A 109 -2.10 -10.88 -19.41
CA SER A 109 -1.43 -11.52 -20.55
C SER A 109 -0.61 -12.75 -20.18
N ASP A 110 -0.10 -12.80 -18.96
CA ASP A 110 0.87 -13.83 -18.54
C ASP A 110 0.20 -15.01 -17.83
N GLN A 111 -1.13 -15.00 -17.73
CA GLN A 111 -1.90 -16.04 -17.01
C GLN A 111 -1.66 -17.45 -17.55
N HIS A 112 -1.53 -17.61 -18.86
CA HIS A 112 -1.35 -18.93 -19.49
C HIS A 112 0.06 -19.49 -19.35
N THR A 113 1.06 -18.64 -19.23
CA THR A 113 2.47 -19.07 -19.08
C THR A 113 2.82 -19.40 -17.64
N HIS A 114 2.25 -18.71 -16.66
CA HIS A 114 2.58 -18.91 -15.25
C HIS A 114 1.93 -20.13 -14.59
N THR A 115 0.78 -20.60 -15.08
CA THR A 115 0.08 -21.76 -14.48
C THR A 115 0.76 -23.09 -14.77
N THR A 116 1.39 -23.24 -15.92
CA THR A 116 1.99 -24.52 -16.34
C THR A 116 3.50 -24.59 -16.00
N THR A 117 4.22 -23.51 -16.23
CA THR A 117 5.68 -23.48 -16.06
C THR A 117 6.11 -23.37 -14.61
N THR A 118 5.39 -22.57 -13.79
CA THR A 118 5.81 -22.30 -12.41
C THR A 118 5.59 -23.49 -11.47
N LYS A 119 4.48 -24.21 -11.59
CA LYS A 119 4.22 -25.36 -10.70
C LYS A 119 5.18 -26.52 -10.96
N ASN A 120 5.55 -26.75 -12.21
CA ASN A 120 6.44 -27.87 -12.59
C ASN A 120 7.92 -27.53 -12.46
N VAL A 121 8.31 -26.29 -12.77
CA VAL A 121 9.70 -25.81 -12.65
C VAL A 121 10.08 -25.63 -11.18
N GLN A 122 9.21 -25.10 -10.33
CA GLN A 122 9.51 -24.93 -8.90
C GLN A 122 9.64 -26.26 -8.16
N LYS A 123 8.79 -27.27 -8.45
CA LYS A 123 8.93 -28.61 -7.87
C LYS A 123 10.20 -29.32 -8.34
N LYS A 124 10.68 -29.04 -9.54
CA LYS A 124 11.81 -29.74 -10.17
C LYS A 124 13.17 -29.07 -9.87
N ILE A 125 13.20 -27.73 -9.73
CA ILE A 125 14.46 -26.98 -9.56
C ILE A 125 14.79 -26.72 -8.10
N TYR A 126 13.78 -26.50 -7.23
CA TYR A 126 14.02 -26.12 -5.84
C TYR A 126 13.04 -26.79 -4.87
N PRO A 127 13.15 -28.13 -4.64
CA PRO A 127 12.35 -28.81 -3.62
C PRO A 127 12.61 -28.25 -2.21
N GLU A 128 13.73 -27.58 -2.01
CA GLU A 128 14.13 -26.97 -0.74
C GLU A 128 13.41 -25.65 -0.45
N LEU A 129 12.90 -24.94 -1.46
CA LEU A 129 12.20 -23.65 -1.26
C LEU A 129 10.93 -23.81 -0.39
N ALA A 130 10.28 -24.97 -0.46
CA ALA A 130 9.14 -25.28 0.40
C ALA A 130 9.49 -25.34 1.90
N ARG A 131 10.79 -25.50 2.24
CA ARG A 131 11.29 -25.62 3.61
C ARG A 131 11.73 -24.28 4.19
N LEU A 132 11.71 -23.20 3.38
CA LEU A 132 12.21 -21.88 3.81
C LEU A 132 11.24 -21.09 4.68
N GLY A 133 10.01 -21.56 4.89
CA GLY A 133 8.97 -20.83 5.62
C GLY A 133 8.41 -19.62 4.86
N ILE A 134 8.53 -19.60 3.51
CA ILE A 134 8.08 -18.49 2.67
C ILE A 134 6.82 -18.90 1.91
N THR A 135 5.76 -18.15 2.09
CA THR A 135 4.49 -18.35 1.36
C THR A 135 4.45 -17.49 0.11
N ARG A 136 4.18 -18.11 -1.05
CA ARG A 136 3.94 -17.41 -2.32
C ARG A 136 2.46 -17.28 -2.60
N LYS A 137 2.02 -16.07 -2.96
CA LYS A 137 0.68 -15.77 -3.46
C LYS A 137 0.77 -14.98 -4.76
N THR A 138 -0.31 -14.99 -5.55
CA THR A 138 -0.41 -14.18 -6.77
C THR A 138 -1.66 -13.32 -6.71
N ILE A 139 -1.56 -12.10 -7.24
CA ILE A 139 -2.69 -11.19 -7.44
C ILE A 139 -2.80 -10.95 -8.94
N GLN A 140 -3.99 -11.21 -9.49
CA GLN A 140 -4.23 -11.07 -10.91
C GLN A 140 -4.64 -9.64 -11.26
N GLN A 141 -4.16 -9.18 -12.44
CA GLN A 141 -4.54 -7.89 -12.99
C GLN A 141 -6.00 -7.90 -13.43
N GLY A 142 -6.74 -6.86 -13.10
CA GLY A 142 -8.09 -6.64 -13.60
C GLY A 142 -8.14 -6.24 -15.07
N ASP A 143 -9.32 -6.26 -15.66
CA ASP A 143 -9.55 -5.87 -17.06
C ASP A 143 -9.23 -4.40 -17.34
N ASP A 144 -9.27 -3.57 -16.31
CA ASP A 144 -8.90 -2.16 -16.35
C ASP A 144 -7.38 -1.87 -16.29
N GLY A 145 -6.57 -2.93 -16.22
CA GLY A 145 -5.11 -2.85 -16.11
C GLY A 145 -4.61 -2.55 -14.71
N VAL A 146 -5.44 -2.74 -13.67
CA VAL A 146 -5.13 -2.42 -12.28
C VAL A 146 -5.09 -3.68 -11.43
N TRP A 147 -4.15 -3.75 -10.48
CA TRP A 147 -4.16 -4.72 -9.39
C TRP A 147 -4.79 -4.07 -8.16
N THR A 148 -5.81 -4.70 -7.58
CA THR A 148 -6.37 -4.31 -6.30
C THR A 148 -5.76 -5.16 -5.21
N ILE A 149 -4.98 -4.53 -4.35
CA ILE A 149 -4.33 -5.16 -3.20
C ILE A 149 -5.26 -4.94 -2.02
N GLN A 150 -5.97 -5.99 -1.61
CA GLN A 150 -6.80 -5.90 -0.41
C GLN A 150 -5.86 -5.88 0.81
N SER A 151 -6.00 -4.86 1.66
CA SER A 151 -5.39 -4.92 2.99
C SER A 151 -5.96 -6.13 3.72
N GLY A 152 -5.08 -6.93 4.36
CA GLY A 152 -5.44 -8.21 4.99
C GLY A 152 -6.41 -8.14 6.17
N ASP A 153 -6.94 -6.99 6.48
CA ASP A 153 -7.97 -6.79 7.50
C ASP A 153 -9.31 -7.39 7.05
N LYS A 154 -9.38 -8.72 7.06
CA LYS A 154 -10.66 -9.40 7.17
C LYS A 154 -11.26 -8.97 8.51
N MET A 155 -12.26 -8.09 8.48
CA MET A 155 -13.12 -7.87 9.64
C MET A 155 -13.53 -9.23 10.17
N LYS A 156 -13.01 -9.62 11.35
CA LYS A 156 -13.65 -10.65 12.14
C LYS A 156 -15.04 -10.13 12.47
N LYS A 157 -16.06 -10.98 12.32
CA LYS A 157 -17.48 -10.66 12.52
C LYS A 157 -17.82 -10.04 13.90
N ASP A 158 -16.87 -10.01 14.80
CA ASP A 158 -17.06 -9.66 16.20
C ASP A 158 -16.69 -8.23 16.58
N ASP A 159 -16.20 -7.42 15.63
CA ASP A 159 -15.86 -6.01 15.87
C ASP A 159 -17.08 -5.08 15.72
N VAL A 160 -18.18 -5.48 16.38
CA VAL A 160 -19.47 -4.73 16.38
C VAL A 160 -19.42 -3.49 17.28
N GLN A 161 -18.37 -3.32 18.08
CA GLN A 161 -18.30 -2.21 19.06
C GLN A 161 -17.42 -1.03 18.63
N GLY A 162 -17.40 -0.64 17.36
CA GLY A 162 -17.14 0.71 16.86
C GLY A 162 -16.12 1.64 17.55
N ARG A 163 -15.20 1.14 18.39
CA ARG A 163 -14.27 2.00 19.15
C ARG A 163 -12.93 2.23 18.47
N ASN A 164 -12.60 1.48 17.42
CA ASN A 164 -11.37 1.63 16.64
C ASN A 164 -11.69 1.65 15.14
N ALA A 165 -12.36 2.72 14.68
CA ALA A 165 -12.43 3.01 13.25
C ALA A 165 -11.02 3.44 12.79
N HIS A 166 -10.10 2.49 12.66
CA HIS A 166 -8.83 2.74 12.01
C HIS A 166 -9.11 3.09 10.55
N SER A 167 -8.53 4.15 10.11
CA SER A 167 -8.58 4.59 8.72
C SER A 167 -8.11 3.44 7.84
N ARG A 168 -9.01 2.85 7.04
CA ARG A 168 -8.64 1.77 6.14
C ARG A 168 -7.93 2.38 4.96
N ILE A 169 -6.83 1.77 4.54
CA ILE A 169 -6.09 2.18 3.36
C ILE A 169 -6.42 1.16 2.26
N SER A 170 -6.97 1.64 1.15
CA SER A 170 -7.07 0.90 -0.10
C SER A 170 -5.75 1.06 -0.86
N ILE A 171 -5.21 -0.05 -1.36
CA ILE A 171 -3.96 -0.05 -2.12
C ILE A 171 -4.22 -0.64 -3.49
N LYS A 172 -3.86 0.11 -4.53
CA LYS A 172 -3.94 -0.32 -5.92
C LYS A 172 -2.58 -0.16 -6.58
N ALA A 173 -2.30 -1.00 -7.56
CA ALA A 173 -1.11 -0.91 -8.39
C ALA A 173 -1.47 -0.91 -9.87
N ALA A 174 -0.64 -0.27 -10.68
CA ALA A 174 -0.67 -0.38 -12.14
C ALA A 174 0.75 -0.26 -12.68
N GLU A 175 0.94 -0.66 -13.93
CA GLU A 175 2.26 -0.55 -14.56
C GLU A 175 2.61 0.88 -14.92
N VAL A 176 3.92 1.16 -14.83
CA VAL A 176 4.60 2.28 -15.46
C VAL A 176 5.62 1.76 -16.46
N GLN A 177 6.00 2.57 -17.42
CA GLN A 177 6.91 2.16 -18.48
C GLN A 177 8.33 2.61 -18.16
N HIS A 178 9.15 1.66 -17.80
CA HIS A 178 10.59 1.83 -17.60
C HIS A 178 11.35 1.29 -18.84
N VAL A 179 12.29 0.38 -18.70
CA VAL A 179 12.99 -0.28 -19.80
C VAL A 179 12.24 -1.52 -20.29
N PRO A 180 12.48 -1.98 -21.53
CA PRO A 180 11.87 -3.19 -22.06
C PRO A 180 12.10 -4.40 -21.13
N ASN A 181 11.11 -5.29 -21.06
CA ASN A 181 11.15 -6.54 -20.31
C ASN A 181 11.27 -6.42 -18.78
N VAL A 182 11.25 -5.23 -18.23
CA VAL A 182 11.19 -5.02 -16.77
C VAL A 182 9.77 -4.59 -16.38
N GLN A 183 9.08 -5.47 -15.66
CA GLN A 183 7.79 -5.11 -15.06
C GLN A 183 8.03 -4.08 -13.97
N THR A 184 7.58 -2.85 -14.18
CA THR A 184 7.69 -1.76 -13.22
C THR A 184 6.31 -1.29 -12.80
N LEU A 185 6.12 -1.14 -11.50
CA LEU A 185 4.85 -0.86 -10.85
C LEU A 185 4.86 0.53 -10.21
N GLY A 186 3.71 1.17 -10.24
CA GLY A 186 3.39 2.25 -9.33
C GLY A 186 2.30 1.79 -8.36
N TYR A 187 2.26 2.40 -7.18
CA TYR A 187 1.30 2.10 -6.13
C TYR A 187 0.53 3.35 -5.73
N VAL A 188 -0.77 3.20 -5.52
CA VAL A 188 -1.60 4.27 -4.99
C VAL A 188 -2.27 3.79 -3.70
N LEU A 189 -2.02 4.54 -2.64
CA LEU A 189 -2.58 4.34 -1.32
C LEU A 189 -3.63 5.43 -1.08
N GLU A 190 -4.85 5.03 -0.79
CA GLU A 190 -5.96 5.95 -0.56
C GLU A 190 -6.66 5.60 0.74
N GLU A 191 -6.79 6.58 1.63
CA GLU A 191 -7.57 6.41 2.86
C GLU A 191 -9.03 6.16 2.48
N THR A 192 -9.63 5.12 3.05
CA THR A 192 -11.07 4.90 2.92
C THR A 192 -11.77 5.46 4.14
N HIS A 193 -12.85 6.21 3.92
CA HIS A 193 -13.65 6.68 5.04
C HIS A 193 -14.23 5.48 5.81
N PRO A 194 -14.25 5.53 7.13
CA PRO A 194 -15.02 4.55 7.90
C PRO A 194 -16.47 4.62 7.43
N PRO A 195 -17.21 3.50 7.42
CA PRO A 195 -18.62 3.52 7.07
C PRO A 195 -19.35 4.54 7.96
N ALA A 196 -20.28 5.27 7.37
CA ALA A 196 -21.03 6.30 8.05
C ALA A 196 -21.62 5.76 9.38
N ARG A 197 -21.59 6.58 10.43
CA ARG A 197 -22.25 6.24 11.69
C ARG A 197 -23.74 6.48 11.56
N ILE A 198 -24.55 5.56 12.08
CA ILE A 198 -25.99 5.74 12.18
C ILE A 198 -26.33 6.38 13.52
N ASP A 199 -27.19 7.37 13.48
CA ASP A 199 -27.93 7.83 14.64
C ASP A 199 -28.96 6.75 14.98
N VAL A 200 -28.62 5.93 15.97
CA VAL A 200 -29.43 4.76 16.37
C VAL A 200 -30.79 5.21 16.89
N GLU A 201 -30.83 6.29 17.64
CA GLU A 201 -32.08 6.81 18.21
C GLU A 201 -32.99 7.36 17.11
N LYS A 202 -32.42 8.10 16.18
CA LYS A 202 -33.17 8.60 15.03
C LYS A 202 -33.62 7.48 14.10
N ALA A 203 -32.82 6.45 13.87
CA ALA A 203 -33.23 5.28 13.10
C ALA A 203 -34.38 4.52 13.75
N LYS A 204 -34.36 4.36 15.06
CA LYS A 204 -35.49 3.76 15.83
C LYS A 204 -36.76 4.60 15.73
N LEU A 205 -36.65 5.93 15.87
CA LEU A 205 -37.78 6.84 15.68
C LEU A 205 -38.38 6.76 14.27
N LEU A 206 -37.57 6.44 13.29
CA LEU A 206 -37.98 6.23 11.91
C LEU A 206 -38.44 4.78 11.61
N GLY A 207 -38.62 3.96 12.65
CA GLY A 207 -39.18 2.61 12.53
C GLY A 207 -38.16 1.58 12.02
N ILE A 208 -36.85 1.78 12.27
CA ILE A 208 -35.83 0.81 11.89
C ILE A 208 -35.10 0.32 13.14
N ALA A 209 -35.29 -0.95 13.45
CA ALA A 209 -34.55 -1.63 14.52
C ALA A 209 -33.09 -1.94 14.11
N PRO A 210 -32.16 -2.04 15.11
CA PRO A 210 -30.80 -2.47 14.84
C PRO A 210 -30.77 -3.82 14.10
N GLY A 211 -30.18 -3.83 12.88
CA GLY A 211 -30.19 -5.05 12.06
C GLY A 211 -29.55 -4.85 10.69
N PRO A 212 -29.79 -5.75 9.74
CA PRO A 212 -29.22 -5.73 8.39
C PRO A 212 -29.47 -4.42 7.61
N LYS A 213 -30.63 -3.76 7.84
CA LYS A 213 -30.98 -2.47 7.21
C LYS A 213 -29.99 -1.36 7.57
N TYR A 214 -29.36 -1.40 8.75
CA TYR A 214 -28.31 -0.44 9.13
C TYR A 214 -27.10 -0.51 8.21
N ARG A 215 -26.78 -1.69 7.67
CA ARG A 215 -25.68 -1.83 6.72
C ARG A 215 -26.01 -1.16 5.39
N ALA A 216 -27.23 -1.27 4.90
CA ALA A 216 -27.68 -0.62 3.69
C ALA A 216 -27.64 0.92 3.85
N LEU A 217 -28.20 1.44 4.96
CA LEU A 217 -28.17 2.86 5.29
C LEU A 217 -26.75 3.41 5.40
N LYS A 218 -25.82 2.69 6.06
CA LYS A 218 -24.39 3.08 6.14
C LYS A 218 -23.70 3.17 4.78
N ASN A 219 -24.19 2.41 3.81
CA ASN A 219 -23.69 2.42 2.44
C ASN A 219 -24.41 3.43 1.54
N GLY A 220 -25.30 4.27 2.11
CA GLY A 220 -26.01 5.30 1.39
C GLY A 220 -27.29 4.82 0.69
N PHE A 221 -27.73 3.56 0.91
CA PHE A 221 -28.97 3.04 0.35
C PHE A 221 -30.16 3.35 1.26
N ASN A 222 -31.24 3.84 0.68
CA ASN A 222 -32.51 4.00 1.38
C ASN A 222 -33.13 2.62 1.67
N VAL A 223 -33.90 2.53 2.72
CA VAL A 223 -34.57 1.28 3.13
C VAL A 223 -36.00 1.54 3.57
N MET A 224 -36.88 0.54 3.43
CA MET A 224 -38.21 0.63 4.03
C MET A 224 -38.15 0.44 5.53
N SER A 225 -38.97 1.17 6.31
CA SER A 225 -39.21 0.94 7.74
C SER A 225 -39.58 -0.52 8.02
N ASP A 226 -39.51 -0.96 9.27
CA ASP A 226 -39.72 -2.36 9.59
C ASP A 226 -41.21 -2.77 9.45
N ASP A 227 -42.11 -1.81 9.56
CA ASP A 227 -43.54 -1.94 9.26
C ASP A 227 -43.88 -1.90 7.76
N GLY A 228 -42.91 -1.50 6.93
CA GLY A 228 -43.10 -1.35 5.47
C GLY A 228 -43.90 -0.12 5.02
N GLU A 229 -44.23 0.79 5.93
CA GLU A 229 -45.10 1.91 5.65
C GLU A 229 -44.40 3.12 5.01
N ARG A 230 -43.08 3.27 5.24
CA ARG A 230 -42.31 4.42 4.69
C ARG A 230 -40.90 4.09 4.28
N GLU A 231 -40.41 4.81 3.30
CA GLU A 231 -39.01 4.83 2.94
C GLU A 231 -38.22 5.74 3.89
N VAL A 232 -37.12 5.21 4.46
CA VAL A 232 -36.20 5.94 5.29
C VAL A 232 -34.95 6.24 4.49
N LEU A 233 -34.65 7.54 4.33
CA LEU A 233 -33.50 7.97 3.56
C LEU A 233 -32.21 7.79 4.40
N ALA A 234 -31.17 7.27 3.76
CA ALA A 234 -29.87 7.10 4.43
C ALA A 234 -29.35 8.41 5.02
N ILE A 235 -29.53 9.52 4.30
CA ILE A 235 -29.08 10.85 4.74
C ILE A 235 -29.75 11.34 6.05
N ASP A 236 -30.94 10.82 6.36
CA ASP A 236 -31.69 11.23 7.55
C ASP A 236 -31.15 10.61 8.82
N VAL A 237 -30.56 9.43 8.70
CA VAL A 237 -30.07 8.65 9.85
C VAL A 237 -28.55 8.58 9.93
N ILE A 238 -27.84 9.09 8.93
CA ILE A 238 -26.39 9.18 8.98
C ILE A 238 -26.01 10.37 9.86
N VAL A 239 -25.23 10.08 10.92
CA VAL A 239 -24.60 11.13 11.72
C VAL A 239 -23.53 11.79 10.85
N LYS A 240 -23.80 13.01 10.41
CA LYS A 240 -22.76 13.86 9.79
C LYS A 240 -21.70 14.13 10.86
N GLY A 241 -20.55 13.46 10.75
CA GLY A 241 -19.42 13.69 11.63
C GLY A 241 -18.98 15.17 11.54
N ARG A 242 -18.56 15.77 12.66
CA ARG A 242 -17.88 17.08 12.62
C ARG A 242 -16.66 16.97 11.71
N GLY A 243 -16.78 17.51 10.47
CA GLY A 243 -15.76 17.51 9.44
C GLY A 243 -15.44 16.08 8.97
N GLU A 244 -16.13 15.60 7.93
CA GLU A 244 -15.64 14.47 7.16
C GLU A 244 -14.26 14.85 6.64
N LYS A 245 -13.22 14.31 7.29
CA LYS A 245 -11.87 14.46 6.79
C LYS A 245 -11.84 13.78 5.43
N LYS A 246 -11.63 14.55 4.36
CA LYS A 246 -11.48 13.99 3.04
C LYS A 246 -10.32 12.98 3.06
N ALA A 247 -10.49 11.85 2.39
CA ALA A 247 -9.46 10.83 2.27
C ALA A 247 -8.20 11.42 1.62
N ARG A 248 -7.04 11.08 2.17
CA ARG A 248 -5.76 11.43 1.55
C ARG A 248 -5.34 10.36 0.58
N LYS A 249 -4.70 10.78 -0.51
CA LYS A 249 -4.20 9.91 -1.56
C LYS A 249 -2.71 10.12 -1.77
N LEU A 250 -1.94 9.04 -1.65
CA LEU A 250 -0.53 8.97 -1.95
C LEU A 250 -0.33 8.12 -3.22
N ALA A 251 0.38 8.65 -4.20
CA ALA A 251 0.83 7.91 -5.37
C ALA A 251 2.36 7.81 -5.35
N VAL A 252 2.89 6.59 -5.48
CA VAL A 252 4.33 6.31 -5.54
C VAL A 252 4.60 5.57 -6.84
N LEU A 253 5.36 6.17 -7.73
CA LEU A 253 5.73 5.55 -8.99
C LEU A 253 7.13 4.94 -8.89
N GLY A 254 7.34 3.80 -9.56
CA GLY A 254 8.67 3.30 -9.85
C GLY A 254 9.30 4.08 -11.01
N ASP A 255 10.52 3.72 -11.37
CA ASP A 255 11.25 4.33 -12.47
C ASP A 255 10.44 4.30 -13.75
N ALA A 256 10.31 5.44 -14.40
CA ALA A 256 9.41 5.52 -15.54
C ALA A 256 9.70 6.68 -16.49
N SER A 257 9.86 6.36 -17.76
CA SER A 257 9.83 7.33 -18.84
C SER A 257 8.42 7.70 -19.29
N ARG A 258 7.43 6.90 -18.92
CA ARG A 258 6.03 7.13 -19.30
C ARG A 258 5.09 6.47 -18.29
N VAL A 259 3.95 7.13 -18.05
CA VAL A 259 2.89 6.63 -17.19
C VAL A 259 1.67 6.25 -18.05
N PRO A 260 1.31 4.95 -18.18
CA PRO A 260 0.15 4.49 -18.94
C PRO A 260 -1.18 4.90 -18.31
N GLN A 261 -2.25 4.84 -19.10
CA GLN A 261 -3.60 5.29 -18.69
C GLN A 261 -4.14 4.65 -17.40
N PRO A 262 -3.95 3.34 -17.11
CA PRO A 262 -4.41 2.79 -15.84
C PRO A 262 -3.80 3.52 -14.65
N MET A 263 -2.48 3.74 -14.65
CA MET A 263 -1.77 4.43 -13.58
C MET A 263 -2.12 5.92 -13.52
N ARG A 264 -2.27 6.60 -14.66
CA ARG A 264 -2.72 8.01 -14.72
C ARG A 264 -4.06 8.19 -14.01
N ARG A 265 -5.03 7.29 -14.27
CA ARG A 265 -6.34 7.33 -13.61
C ARG A 265 -6.22 7.18 -12.10
N LEU A 266 -5.35 6.29 -11.62
CA LEU A 266 -5.12 6.09 -10.19
C LEU A 266 -4.48 7.32 -9.53
N CYS A 267 -3.53 7.98 -10.20
CA CYS A 267 -2.82 9.16 -9.68
C CYS A 267 -3.68 10.43 -9.62
N ARG A 268 -4.84 10.49 -10.28
CA ARG A 268 -5.67 11.69 -10.30
C ARG A 268 -5.99 12.21 -8.92
N ASN A 269 -5.78 13.53 -8.73
CA ASN A 269 -6.00 14.26 -7.47
C ASN A 269 -5.21 13.68 -6.30
N ALA A 270 -3.99 13.18 -6.54
CA ALA A 270 -3.11 12.74 -5.47
C ALA A 270 -2.74 13.94 -4.57
N ASP A 271 -2.82 13.75 -3.25
CA ASP A 271 -2.35 14.74 -2.29
C ASP A 271 -0.82 14.79 -2.27
N LEU A 272 -0.17 13.63 -2.48
CA LEU A 272 1.27 13.52 -2.68
C LEU A 272 1.54 12.53 -3.84
N LEU A 273 2.29 13.01 -4.84
CA LEU A 273 2.84 12.21 -5.92
C LEU A 273 4.35 12.09 -5.72
N ILE A 274 4.87 10.87 -5.63
CA ILE A 274 6.30 10.59 -5.65
C ILE A 274 6.65 10.07 -7.03
N TYR A 275 7.54 10.79 -7.74
CA TYR A 275 7.95 10.45 -9.10
C TYR A 275 9.42 10.81 -9.32
N GLU A 276 10.11 9.96 -10.07
CA GLU A 276 11.53 10.12 -10.34
C GLU A 276 11.87 11.34 -11.20
N ALA A 277 13.10 11.84 -11.05
CA ALA A 277 13.68 12.86 -11.90
C ALA A 277 15.18 12.60 -12.12
N THR A 278 15.49 11.48 -12.75
CA THR A 278 16.84 10.93 -12.88
C THR A 278 17.63 11.60 -13.98
N LEU A 279 16.97 11.98 -15.11
CA LEU A 279 17.63 12.54 -16.27
C LEU A 279 17.80 14.05 -16.16
N GLU A 280 18.92 14.53 -16.69
CA GLU A 280 19.17 15.97 -16.87
C GLU A 280 18.18 16.60 -17.85
N GLU A 281 17.90 17.90 -17.65
CA GLU A 281 17.08 18.67 -18.58
C GLU A 281 17.67 18.66 -19.98
N GLY A 282 16.79 18.62 -21.00
CA GLY A 282 17.20 18.46 -22.40
C GLY A 282 17.43 17.01 -22.84
N SER A 283 17.35 16.06 -21.90
CA SER A 283 17.50 14.63 -22.18
C SER A 283 16.17 13.90 -22.45
N GLU A 284 15.08 14.62 -22.66
CA GLU A 284 13.74 14.04 -22.89
C GLU A 284 13.70 13.13 -24.13
N HIS A 285 14.55 13.40 -25.12
CA HIS A 285 14.66 12.61 -26.35
C HIS A 285 15.19 11.20 -26.10
N VAL A 286 15.99 10.97 -25.05
CA VAL A 286 16.50 9.65 -24.65
C VAL A 286 15.71 9.02 -23.51
N SER A 287 14.71 9.72 -22.98
CA SER A 287 13.89 9.26 -21.86
C SER A 287 13.34 7.84 -22.08
N ARG A 288 12.74 7.58 -23.23
CA ARG A 288 12.19 6.26 -23.55
C ARG A 288 13.26 5.16 -23.63
N GLN A 289 14.42 5.48 -24.17
CA GLN A 289 15.53 4.54 -24.31
C GLN A 289 16.14 4.20 -22.96
N ARG A 290 16.32 5.20 -22.09
CA ARG A 290 16.89 5.04 -20.75
C ARG A 290 15.86 4.60 -19.71
N GLY A 291 14.58 4.75 -20.00
CA GLY A 291 13.49 4.36 -19.12
C GLY A 291 13.22 5.33 -17.98
N HIS A 292 13.76 6.55 -18.02
CA HIS A 292 13.68 7.52 -16.92
C HIS A 292 13.08 8.86 -17.36
N SER A 293 12.77 9.72 -16.38
CA SER A 293 12.18 11.05 -16.56
C SER A 293 13.14 12.17 -16.19
N THR A 294 12.85 13.39 -16.69
CA THR A 294 13.45 14.65 -16.23
C THR A 294 12.53 15.33 -15.21
N ALA A 295 13.06 16.32 -14.48
CA ALA A 295 12.26 17.10 -13.52
C ALA A 295 11.07 17.80 -14.20
N ARG A 296 11.28 18.35 -15.42
CA ARG A 296 10.20 18.94 -16.24
C ARG A 296 9.11 17.92 -16.60
N MET A 297 9.48 16.68 -16.93
CA MET A 297 8.52 15.62 -17.23
C MET A 297 7.70 15.25 -15.98
N ALA A 298 8.35 15.16 -14.81
CA ALA A 298 7.68 14.93 -13.54
C ALA A 298 6.68 16.05 -13.21
N GLY A 299 7.09 17.33 -13.38
CA GLY A 299 6.21 18.48 -13.22
C GLY A 299 5.01 18.46 -14.15
N LYS A 300 5.21 18.17 -15.45
CA LYS A 300 4.11 18.02 -16.42
C LYS A 300 3.12 16.92 -16.02
N PHE A 301 3.63 15.81 -15.54
CA PHE A 301 2.76 14.71 -15.09
C PHE A 301 1.99 15.09 -13.82
N ALA A 302 2.61 15.76 -12.85
CA ALA A 302 1.94 16.26 -11.66
C ALA A 302 0.77 17.21 -12.02
N LEU A 303 0.98 18.12 -12.99
CA LEU A 303 -0.09 18.98 -13.53
C LEU A 303 -1.21 18.15 -14.17
N GLU A 304 -0.86 17.19 -15.00
CA GLU A 304 -1.84 16.35 -15.72
C GLU A 304 -2.76 15.59 -14.77
N VAL A 305 -2.23 15.08 -13.65
CA VAL A 305 -3.01 14.33 -12.66
C VAL A 305 -3.57 15.19 -11.55
N ASN A 306 -3.35 16.51 -11.59
CA ASN A 306 -3.78 17.46 -10.55
C ASN A 306 -3.26 17.05 -9.16
N ALA A 307 -1.98 16.71 -9.06
CA ALA A 307 -1.34 16.41 -7.78
C ALA A 307 -1.11 17.69 -6.98
N LYS A 308 -1.29 17.66 -5.65
CA LYS A 308 -1.07 18.84 -4.80
C LYS A 308 0.40 19.04 -4.47
N ILE A 309 1.09 17.96 -4.17
CA ILE A 309 2.53 17.96 -3.85
C ILE A 309 3.20 16.97 -4.80
N LEU A 310 4.28 17.41 -5.45
CA LEU A 310 5.21 16.55 -6.19
C LEU A 310 6.49 16.40 -5.39
N ALA A 311 6.81 15.18 -4.95
CA ALA A 311 8.11 14.85 -4.40
C ALA A 311 8.93 14.10 -5.46
N MET A 312 10.00 14.72 -5.94
CA MET A 312 10.93 14.12 -6.89
C MET A 312 11.95 13.26 -6.15
N ASN A 313 12.11 12.02 -6.57
CA ASN A 313 13.09 11.06 -6.02
C ASN A 313 13.99 10.49 -7.12
N HIS A 314 14.81 9.51 -6.79
CA HIS A 314 15.73 8.83 -7.70
C HIS A 314 16.62 9.82 -8.46
N ILE A 315 17.16 10.78 -7.72
CA ILE A 315 18.00 11.84 -8.27
C ILE A 315 19.38 11.26 -8.57
N SER A 316 19.87 11.50 -9.79
CA SER A 316 21.22 11.08 -10.17
C SER A 316 22.27 11.74 -9.28
N GLY A 317 23.26 10.98 -8.81
CA GLY A 317 24.40 11.53 -8.06
C GLY A 317 25.25 12.55 -8.82
N ARG A 318 24.93 12.83 -10.09
CA ARG A 318 25.50 13.95 -10.85
C ARG A 318 24.89 15.29 -10.49
N HIS A 319 23.71 15.29 -9.87
CA HIS A 319 23.02 16.47 -9.37
C HIS A 319 23.42 16.72 -7.92
N ASP A 320 24.70 16.95 -7.67
CA ASP A 320 25.17 17.37 -6.36
C ASP A 320 25.30 18.91 -6.28
N GLY A 321 24.91 19.43 -5.14
CA GLY A 321 24.91 20.86 -4.88
C GLY A 321 23.57 21.56 -5.03
N GLN A 322 23.43 22.63 -4.28
CA GLN A 322 22.18 23.39 -4.15
C GLN A 322 21.71 24.00 -5.47
N ASP A 323 22.64 24.44 -6.32
CA ASP A 323 22.30 25.06 -7.60
C ASP A 323 21.67 24.06 -8.57
N SER A 324 22.14 22.81 -8.59
CA SER A 324 21.55 21.74 -9.38
C SER A 324 20.13 21.42 -8.90
N ILE A 325 19.95 21.31 -7.59
CA ILE A 325 18.63 21.08 -6.98
C ILE A 325 17.67 22.23 -7.31
N ASN A 326 18.12 23.48 -7.19
CA ASN A 326 17.32 24.66 -7.51
C ASN A 326 16.91 24.66 -9.01
N SER A 327 17.82 24.26 -9.89
CA SER A 327 17.54 24.14 -11.32
C SER A 327 16.48 23.06 -11.60
N MET A 328 16.56 21.91 -10.93
CA MET A 328 15.56 20.84 -11.05
C MET A 328 14.18 21.32 -10.58
N VAL A 329 14.10 21.98 -9.41
CA VAL A 329 12.85 22.54 -8.90
C VAL A 329 12.25 23.51 -9.91
N LYS A 330 13.04 24.45 -10.42
CA LYS A 330 12.61 25.41 -11.45
C LYS A 330 12.07 24.71 -12.70
N SER A 331 12.78 23.70 -13.21
CA SER A 331 12.34 22.92 -14.38
C SER A 331 11.01 22.19 -14.12
N ALA A 332 10.84 21.63 -12.95
CA ALA A 332 9.60 20.97 -12.55
C ALA A 332 8.45 22.00 -12.42
N GLU A 333 8.70 23.18 -11.83
CA GLU A 333 7.72 24.28 -11.73
C GLU A 333 7.27 24.78 -13.11
N GLU A 334 8.21 24.94 -14.04
CA GLU A 334 7.89 25.29 -15.43
C GLU A 334 7.01 24.22 -16.11
N GLY A 335 7.28 22.93 -15.84
CA GLY A 335 6.46 21.83 -16.31
C GLY A 335 5.07 21.81 -15.67
N ASN A 336 4.99 22.12 -14.40
CA ASN A 336 3.79 22.10 -13.57
C ASN A 336 2.96 23.40 -13.63
N LYS A 337 3.51 24.49 -14.18
CA LYS A 337 2.88 25.81 -14.22
C LYS A 337 2.51 26.37 -12.83
N GLY A 338 3.26 26.01 -11.81
CA GLY A 338 3.04 26.48 -10.44
C GLY A 338 1.78 25.92 -9.73
N MET A 339 1.23 24.81 -10.20
CA MET A 339 -0.02 24.25 -9.67
C MET A 339 0.19 23.28 -8.49
N SER A 340 1.41 22.75 -8.30
CA SER A 340 1.76 21.85 -7.20
C SER A 340 2.90 22.42 -6.38
N ASP A 341 2.93 22.11 -5.08
CA ASP A 341 4.14 22.27 -4.28
C ASP A 341 5.18 21.24 -4.73
N ILE A 342 6.42 21.67 -4.97
CA ILE A 342 7.48 20.79 -5.47
C ILE A 342 8.57 20.67 -4.43
N VAL A 343 8.98 19.43 -4.15
CA VAL A 343 10.09 19.11 -3.26
C VAL A 343 11.01 18.09 -3.92
N VAL A 344 12.32 18.21 -3.67
CA VAL A 344 13.32 17.19 -4.02
C VAL A 344 13.57 16.34 -2.78
N ALA A 345 13.30 15.04 -2.88
CA ALA A 345 13.43 14.13 -1.76
C ALA A 345 14.92 13.87 -1.44
N HIS A 346 15.21 13.76 -0.16
CA HIS A 346 16.51 13.34 0.37
C HIS A 346 16.29 12.31 1.49
N ASP A 347 17.36 11.63 1.89
CA ASP A 347 17.32 10.62 2.93
C ASP A 347 16.73 11.20 4.23
N PHE A 348 15.86 10.42 4.85
CA PHE A 348 15.13 10.77 6.08
C PHE A 348 14.19 11.98 5.99
N MET A 349 13.91 12.48 4.78
CA MET A 349 12.95 13.56 4.59
C MET A 349 11.56 13.12 4.99
N MET A 350 10.84 13.98 5.71
CA MET A 350 9.44 13.79 6.04
C MET A 350 8.57 14.79 5.28
N VAL A 351 7.65 14.27 4.49
CA VAL A 351 6.65 15.07 3.79
C VAL A 351 5.31 14.91 4.52
N GLN A 352 4.79 16.03 5.03
CA GLN A 352 3.49 16.02 5.67
C GLN A 352 2.38 16.17 4.64
N ILE A 353 1.45 15.22 4.59
CA ILE A 353 0.25 15.30 3.76
C ILE A 353 -0.89 15.88 4.62
N PRO A 354 -1.27 17.16 4.43
CA PRO A 354 -2.36 17.76 5.19
C PRO A 354 -3.70 17.11 4.82
N TYR A 355 -4.63 17.09 5.77
CA TYR A 355 -6.00 16.72 5.43
C TYR A 355 -6.59 17.76 4.47
N PRO A 356 -7.22 17.34 3.38
CA PRO A 356 -7.90 18.25 2.45
C PRO A 356 -8.99 19.03 3.21
N ARG A 357 -8.99 20.35 3.05
CA ARG A 357 -10.00 21.25 3.61
C ARG A 357 -11.34 21.15 2.88
#